data_935bc3f66c9b076c52c781af5c9083eb
#
_entry.id   935bc3f66c9b076c52c781af5c9083eb
#
_cell.length_a   1.000
_cell.length_b   1.000
_cell.length_c   1.000
_cell.angle_alpha   90.00
_cell.angle_beta   90.00
_cell.angle_gamma   90.00
#
_symmetry.space_group_name_H-M   'P 1'
#
loop_
_entity.id
_entity.type
_entity.pdbx_description
1 polymer ?
#
loop_
_entity_poly.entity_id
_entity_poly.type
_entity_poly.pdbx_seq_one_letter_code
_entity_poly.pdbx_strand_id
1 'polypeptide(L)'
;VVQSHRRDDRAEVAHISSADTIYKIDSDIDPILIDFCNDWSKSTPLVLVAEGLADENGIEGPRVFPCGMKIEDAEIQVIVDPIDGTRGIMYDKRSAWSLAGVAPNRGAATRLREIEVSVMTELPTSKAGRADVLSAIRGQGVVCRRVDLRDQSIEHFHPQTSSATSIDHGFASVSNFFPGTKLLASELMEFIVARLIGRADVTRATVFDDQY
;
A
#
# COMPACT_ATOMS: atom_id res chain seq x y z
N VAL A 1 13.97 -4.09 -8.38
CA VAL A 1 12.96 -4.69 -9.28
C VAL A 1 12.27 -3.63 -10.10
N VAL A 2 11.57 -2.65 -9.50
CA VAL A 2 10.81 -1.61 -10.24
C VAL A 2 11.67 -0.84 -11.26
N GLN A 3 12.93 -0.56 -10.95
CA GLN A 3 13.83 0.19 -11.84
C GLN A 3 14.51 -0.68 -12.91
N SER A 4 14.48 -1.99 -12.78
CA SER A 4 15.19 -2.92 -13.68
C SER A 4 14.38 -3.33 -14.91
N HIS A 5 13.04 -3.18 -14.89
CA HIS A 5 12.17 -3.58 -15.98
C HIS A 5 11.97 -2.47 -17.03
N ARG A 6 11.87 -2.87 -18.31
CA ARG A 6 11.41 -1.96 -19.36
C ARG A 6 9.94 -1.62 -19.15
N ARG A 7 9.49 -0.43 -19.60
CA ARG A 7 8.09 0.02 -19.43
C ARG A 7 7.06 -1.00 -19.93
N ASP A 8 7.33 -1.61 -21.07
CA ASP A 8 6.41 -2.57 -21.70
C ASP A 8 6.26 -3.85 -20.85
N ASP A 9 7.36 -4.31 -20.23
CA ASP A 9 7.36 -5.51 -19.39
C ASP A 9 6.58 -5.29 -18.07
N ARG A 10 6.56 -4.06 -17.54
CA ARG A 10 5.87 -3.73 -16.28
C ARG A 10 4.36 -3.77 -16.41
N ALA A 11 3.83 -3.43 -17.59
CA ALA A 11 2.40 -3.36 -17.86
C ALA A 11 1.79 -4.71 -18.26
N GLU A 12 2.60 -5.77 -18.34
CA GLU A 12 2.11 -7.11 -18.64
C GLU A 12 1.26 -7.63 -17.48
N VAL A 13 0.03 -8.07 -17.80
CA VAL A 13 -0.89 -8.65 -16.83
C VAL A 13 -0.48 -10.09 -16.56
N ALA A 14 -0.18 -10.41 -15.30
CA ALA A 14 0.17 -11.77 -14.89
C ALA A 14 -1.11 -12.63 -14.76
N HIS A 15 -2.09 -12.14 -14.01
CA HIS A 15 -3.42 -12.74 -13.93
C HIS A 15 -4.45 -11.73 -13.42
N ILE A 16 -5.74 -12.09 -13.51
CA ILE A 16 -6.85 -11.28 -12.98
C ILE A 16 -7.41 -12.04 -11.78
N SER A 17 -7.32 -11.42 -10.60
CA SER A 17 -7.94 -11.92 -9.38
C SER A 17 -9.43 -11.53 -9.32
N SER A 18 -10.13 -12.04 -8.32
CA SER A 18 -11.51 -11.64 -8.06
C SER A 18 -11.63 -10.18 -7.57
N ALA A 19 -10.56 -9.61 -7.07
CA ALA A 19 -10.52 -8.28 -6.47
C ALA A 19 -9.78 -7.25 -7.33
N ASP A 20 -8.68 -7.62 -8.01
CA ASP A 20 -7.89 -6.69 -8.81
C ASP A 20 -7.14 -7.38 -9.96
N THR A 21 -6.43 -6.60 -10.76
CA THR A 21 -5.53 -7.05 -11.82
C THR A 21 -4.11 -7.13 -11.29
N ILE A 22 -3.52 -8.32 -11.27
CA ILE A 22 -2.14 -8.55 -10.85
C ILE A 22 -1.22 -8.42 -12.07
N TYR A 23 -0.31 -7.50 -11.98
CA TYR A 23 0.68 -7.25 -13.03
C TYR A 23 1.94 -8.09 -12.79
N LYS A 24 2.72 -8.28 -13.82
CA LYS A 24 3.98 -9.03 -13.73
C LYS A 24 4.95 -8.46 -12.68
N ILE A 25 4.95 -7.14 -12.52
CA ILE A 25 5.77 -6.47 -11.51
C ILE A 25 5.42 -6.91 -10.08
N ASP A 26 4.15 -7.20 -9.80
CA ASP A 26 3.70 -7.70 -8.50
C ASP A 26 4.20 -9.14 -8.31
N SER A 27 4.00 -10.01 -9.30
CA SER A 27 4.42 -11.41 -9.27
C SER A 27 5.94 -11.61 -9.15
N ASP A 28 6.75 -10.68 -9.64
CA ASP A 28 8.22 -10.74 -9.56
C ASP A 28 8.74 -10.55 -8.12
N ILE A 29 7.90 -10.06 -7.21
CA ILE A 29 8.24 -9.85 -5.80
C ILE A 29 7.94 -11.09 -4.96
N ASP A 30 7.00 -11.93 -5.36
CA ASP A 30 6.57 -13.11 -4.61
C ASP A 30 7.72 -14.02 -4.16
N PRO A 31 8.68 -14.40 -5.03
CA PRO A 31 9.81 -15.24 -4.62
C PRO A 31 10.64 -14.58 -3.51
N ILE A 32 10.88 -13.27 -3.61
CA ILE A 32 11.67 -12.52 -2.63
C ILE A 32 10.95 -12.50 -1.28
N LEU A 33 9.64 -12.27 -1.29
CA LEU A 33 8.82 -12.24 -0.09
C LEU A 33 8.77 -13.62 0.58
N ILE A 34 8.62 -14.68 -0.22
CA ILE A 34 8.62 -16.07 0.25
C ILE A 34 9.96 -16.43 0.88
N ASP A 35 11.09 -16.12 0.23
CA ASP A 35 12.42 -16.38 0.75
C ASP A 35 12.66 -15.65 2.07
N PHE A 36 12.25 -14.39 2.17
CA PHE A 36 12.31 -13.62 3.41
C PHE A 36 11.48 -14.25 4.53
N CYS A 37 10.26 -14.70 4.24
CA CYS A 37 9.40 -15.37 5.22
C CYS A 37 9.97 -16.73 5.64
N ASN A 38 10.57 -17.48 4.72
CA ASN A 38 11.26 -18.73 5.05
C ASN A 38 12.43 -18.50 6.03
N ASP A 39 13.23 -17.47 5.79
CA ASP A 39 14.34 -17.12 6.68
C ASP A 39 13.85 -16.63 8.04
N TRP A 40 12.86 -15.74 8.07
CA TRP A 40 12.31 -15.21 9.31
C TRP A 40 11.65 -16.31 10.16
N SER A 41 10.95 -17.24 9.53
CA SER A 41 10.25 -18.34 10.22
C SER A 41 11.19 -19.32 10.95
N LYS A 42 12.49 -19.29 10.69
CA LYS A 42 13.48 -20.08 11.46
C LYS A 42 13.55 -19.65 12.93
N SER A 43 13.22 -18.39 13.22
CA SER A 43 13.16 -17.83 14.58
C SER A 43 11.75 -17.62 15.07
N THR A 44 10.82 -17.26 14.20
CA THR A 44 9.45 -16.86 14.55
C THR A 44 8.50 -17.40 13.50
N PRO A 45 7.81 -18.51 13.78
CA PRO A 45 6.81 -19.05 12.86
C PRO A 45 5.70 -18.03 12.56
N LEU A 46 5.33 -17.91 11.29
CA LEU A 46 4.42 -16.87 10.84
C LEU A 46 3.39 -17.34 9.82
N VAL A 47 2.28 -16.62 9.76
CA VAL A 47 1.31 -16.67 8.66
C VAL A 47 1.47 -15.39 7.83
N LEU A 48 1.70 -15.55 6.53
CA LEU A 48 1.73 -14.45 5.57
C LEU A 48 0.37 -14.31 4.89
N VAL A 49 -0.15 -13.09 4.85
CA VAL A 49 -1.29 -12.66 4.03
C VAL A 49 -0.77 -11.57 3.12
N ALA A 50 -0.69 -11.83 1.83
CA ALA A 50 -0.19 -10.84 0.86
C ALA A 50 -1.16 -10.73 -0.31
N GLU A 51 -1.29 -9.51 -0.86
CA GLU A 51 -2.07 -9.26 -2.06
C GLU A 51 -1.47 -9.99 -3.25
N GLY A 52 -2.33 -10.64 -4.04
CA GLY A 52 -1.94 -11.35 -5.26
C GLY A 52 -1.13 -12.63 -5.05
N LEU A 53 -0.78 -12.99 -3.82
CA LEU A 53 0.01 -14.18 -3.55
C LEU A 53 -0.87 -15.45 -3.64
N ALA A 54 -0.73 -16.17 -4.76
CA ALA A 54 -1.43 -17.42 -4.99
C ALA A 54 -0.53 -18.63 -4.76
N ASP A 55 -1.13 -19.79 -4.45
CA ASP A 55 -0.45 -21.08 -4.40
C ASP A 55 -0.16 -21.62 -5.81
N GLU A 56 0.44 -22.81 -5.90
CA GLU A 56 0.75 -23.48 -7.16
C GLU A 56 -0.49 -23.82 -8.02
N ASN A 57 -1.70 -23.78 -7.42
CA ASN A 57 -2.98 -24.01 -8.10
C ASN A 57 -3.67 -22.67 -8.46
N GLY A 58 -3.05 -21.53 -8.20
CA GLY A 58 -3.61 -20.20 -8.42
C GLY A 58 -4.64 -19.78 -7.36
N ILE A 59 -4.66 -20.43 -6.19
CA ILE A 59 -5.59 -20.11 -5.10
C ILE A 59 -4.91 -19.11 -4.17
N GLU A 60 -5.49 -17.91 -4.08
CA GLU A 60 -5.05 -16.88 -3.14
C GLU A 60 -5.45 -17.26 -1.71
N GLY A 61 -4.55 -17.02 -0.77
CA GLY A 61 -4.82 -17.27 0.62
C GLY A 61 -3.60 -17.14 1.54
N PRO A 62 -3.81 -17.27 2.86
CA PRO A 62 -2.72 -17.20 3.81
C PRO A 62 -1.73 -18.36 3.64
N ARG A 63 -0.43 -18.06 3.70
CA ARG A 63 0.65 -19.05 3.68
C ARG A 63 1.32 -19.14 5.03
N VAL A 64 1.67 -20.35 5.45
CA VAL A 64 2.31 -20.61 6.73
C VAL A 64 3.79 -20.91 6.54
N PHE A 65 4.60 -20.35 7.41
CA PHE A 65 6.05 -20.57 7.44
C PHE A 65 6.48 -20.96 8.87
N PRO A 66 7.28 -22.01 9.05
CA PRO A 66 7.79 -22.91 8.00
C PRO A 66 6.69 -23.74 7.34
N CYS A 67 6.91 -24.13 6.09
CA CYS A 67 5.97 -24.92 5.29
C CYS A 67 5.56 -26.21 6.03
N GLY A 68 4.26 -26.55 5.98
CA GLY A 68 3.70 -27.74 6.63
C GLY A 68 3.25 -27.53 8.08
N MET A 69 3.51 -26.38 8.66
CA MET A 69 2.94 -26.02 9.97
C MET A 69 1.46 -25.67 9.83
N LYS A 70 0.68 -25.85 10.88
CA LYS A 70 -0.71 -25.39 10.93
C LYS A 70 -0.76 -23.89 11.23
N ILE A 71 -1.79 -23.21 10.73
CA ILE A 71 -2.00 -21.78 10.95
C ILE A 71 -2.03 -21.46 12.46
N GLU A 72 -2.67 -22.32 13.25
CA GLU A 72 -2.86 -22.13 14.68
C GLU A 72 -1.55 -22.20 15.48
N ASP A 73 -0.54 -22.85 14.93
CA ASP A 73 0.76 -23.06 15.59
C ASP A 73 1.77 -21.91 15.29
N ALA A 74 1.45 -21.02 14.37
CA ALA A 74 2.27 -19.84 14.09
C ALA A 74 2.11 -18.77 15.19
N GLU A 75 3.18 -18.04 15.47
CA GLU A 75 3.20 -17.03 16.54
C GLU A 75 2.59 -15.70 16.08
N ILE A 76 2.86 -15.31 14.85
CA ILE A 76 2.44 -14.01 14.30
C ILE A 76 1.73 -14.16 12.95
N GLN A 77 0.90 -13.16 12.63
CA GLN A 77 0.40 -12.92 11.27
C GLN A 77 1.03 -11.66 10.71
N VAL A 78 1.48 -11.77 9.47
CA VAL A 78 2.06 -10.68 8.69
C VAL A 78 1.14 -10.40 7.52
N ILE A 79 0.66 -9.16 7.40
CA ILE A 79 -0.07 -8.68 6.22
C ILE A 79 0.85 -7.80 5.41
N VAL A 80 0.89 -8.01 4.09
CA VAL A 80 1.74 -7.25 3.17
C VAL A 80 0.94 -6.87 1.93
N ASP A 81 1.02 -5.62 1.55
CA ASP A 81 0.79 -5.17 0.18
C ASP A 81 2.16 -4.77 -0.39
N PRO A 82 2.71 -5.56 -1.30
CA PRO A 82 4.07 -5.32 -1.79
C PRO A 82 4.20 -4.03 -2.59
N ILE A 83 3.16 -3.65 -3.34
CA ILE A 83 3.16 -2.45 -4.20
C ILE A 83 1.76 -1.80 -4.22
N ASP A 84 1.38 -1.12 -3.15
CA ASP A 84 0.19 -0.26 -3.18
C ASP A 84 0.41 0.92 -4.15
N GLY A 85 -0.46 1.00 -5.15
CA GLY A 85 -0.34 2.00 -6.22
C GLY A 85 0.44 1.51 -7.45
N THR A 86 0.38 0.22 -7.77
CA THR A 86 1.08 -0.45 -8.89
C THR A 86 0.92 0.30 -10.21
N ARG A 87 -0.30 0.70 -10.58
CA ARG A 87 -0.54 1.44 -11.84
C ARG A 87 0.18 2.77 -11.89
N GLY A 88 0.27 3.49 -10.75
CA GLY A 88 0.97 4.77 -10.66
C GLY A 88 2.47 4.64 -10.90
N ILE A 89 3.10 3.68 -10.25
CA ILE A 89 4.55 3.43 -10.38
C ILE A 89 4.92 2.77 -11.71
N MET A 90 4.08 1.90 -12.22
CA MET A 90 4.26 1.20 -13.50
C MET A 90 4.42 2.17 -14.66
N TYR A 91 3.63 3.25 -14.67
CA TYR A 91 3.71 4.33 -15.66
C TYR A 91 4.61 5.50 -15.25
N ASP A 92 5.37 5.36 -14.16
CA ASP A 92 6.25 6.41 -13.64
C ASP A 92 5.52 7.74 -13.35
N LYS A 93 4.23 7.63 -13.02
CA LYS A 93 3.33 8.77 -12.81
C LYS A 93 3.43 9.29 -11.38
N ARG A 94 3.48 8.38 -10.41
CA ARG A 94 3.65 8.67 -8.98
C ARG A 94 4.29 7.50 -8.26
N SER A 95 4.83 7.75 -7.07
CA SER A 95 5.34 6.71 -6.17
C SER A 95 4.24 5.72 -5.78
N ALA A 96 4.63 4.49 -5.55
CA ALA A 96 3.86 3.47 -4.84
C ALA A 96 4.41 3.27 -3.43
N TRP A 97 3.77 2.41 -2.66
CA TRP A 97 4.19 2.08 -1.31
C TRP A 97 4.20 0.58 -1.09
N SER A 98 5.23 0.08 -0.43
CA SER A 98 5.21 -1.25 0.16
C SER A 98 4.72 -1.13 1.60
N LEU A 99 3.66 -1.85 1.93
CA LEU A 99 2.99 -1.77 3.22
C LEU A 99 3.08 -3.12 3.93
N ALA A 100 3.46 -3.11 5.20
CA ALA A 100 3.45 -4.32 6.02
C ALA A 100 2.96 -4.05 7.44
N GLY A 101 2.25 -5.02 7.99
CA GLY A 101 1.78 -5.01 9.37
C GLY A 101 1.95 -6.37 10.03
N VAL A 102 2.29 -6.38 11.30
CA VAL A 102 2.49 -7.61 12.10
C VAL A 102 1.58 -7.58 13.31
N ALA A 103 0.84 -8.66 13.51
CA ALA A 103 -0.03 -8.87 14.67
C ALA A 103 0.26 -10.23 15.32
N PRO A 104 -0.03 -10.42 16.62
CA PRO A 104 -0.09 -11.74 17.21
C PRO A 104 -1.08 -12.63 16.46
N ASN A 105 -0.71 -13.88 16.20
CA ASN A 105 -1.58 -14.80 15.52
C ASN A 105 -2.74 -15.26 16.40
N ARG A 106 -3.97 -15.10 15.91
CA ARG A 106 -5.20 -15.61 16.49
C ARG A 106 -6.04 -16.38 15.47
N GLY A 107 -5.36 -16.94 14.46
CA GLY A 107 -6.01 -17.60 13.33
C GLY A 107 -7.00 -16.67 12.62
N ALA A 108 -8.16 -17.16 12.27
CA ALA A 108 -9.22 -16.38 11.63
C ALA A 108 -9.80 -15.22 12.48
N ALA A 109 -9.47 -15.18 13.78
CA ALA A 109 -9.91 -14.08 14.66
C ALA A 109 -8.98 -12.87 14.66
N THR A 110 -7.79 -12.94 14.04
CA THR A 110 -6.86 -11.83 13.91
C THR A 110 -7.51 -10.66 13.16
N ARG A 111 -7.31 -9.45 13.66
CA ARG A 111 -7.91 -8.21 13.10
C ARG A 111 -6.84 -7.16 12.86
N LEU A 112 -7.06 -6.27 11.89
CA LEU A 112 -6.17 -5.13 11.60
C LEU A 112 -5.90 -4.26 12.84
N ARG A 113 -6.88 -4.10 13.72
CA ARG A 113 -6.71 -3.35 14.97
C ARG A 113 -5.70 -3.97 15.93
N GLU A 114 -5.27 -5.22 15.71
CA GLU A 114 -4.32 -5.96 16.52
C GLU A 114 -2.88 -5.85 15.99
N ILE A 115 -2.68 -5.13 14.90
CA ILE A 115 -1.34 -4.82 14.40
C ILE A 115 -0.56 -4.08 15.48
N GLU A 116 0.60 -4.61 15.83
CA GLU A 116 1.51 -4.05 16.82
C GLU A 116 2.70 -3.34 16.22
N VAL A 117 3.15 -3.82 15.07
CA VAL A 117 4.25 -3.23 14.31
C VAL A 117 3.78 -3.01 12.86
N SER A 118 4.09 -1.85 12.31
CA SER A 118 3.82 -1.56 10.92
C SER A 118 4.98 -0.81 10.28
N VAL A 119 5.13 -1.01 8.97
CA VAL A 119 6.09 -0.28 8.16
C VAL A 119 5.46 0.05 6.82
N MET A 120 5.78 1.23 6.29
CA MET A 120 5.50 1.61 4.92
C MET A 120 6.76 2.21 4.31
N THR A 121 7.09 1.76 3.11
CA THR A 121 8.29 2.16 2.37
C THR A 121 7.88 2.71 1.03
N GLU A 122 8.25 3.93 0.74
CA GLU A 122 8.01 4.53 -0.57
C GLU A 122 8.82 3.81 -1.64
N LEU A 123 8.14 3.47 -2.74
CA LEU A 123 8.70 2.99 -3.98
C LEU A 123 8.70 4.19 -4.95
N PRO A 124 9.80 4.93 -5.06
CA PRO A 124 9.80 6.22 -5.73
C PRO A 124 9.78 6.07 -7.25
N THR A 125 9.27 7.10 -7.94
CA THR A 125 9.38 7.23 -9.40
C THR A 125 10.85 7.31 -9.83
N SER A 126 11.10 7.07 -11.10
CA SER A 126 12.46 7.11 -11.67
C SER A 126 13.14 8.49 -11.55
N LYS A 127 12.36 9.54 -11.34
CA LYS A 127 12.84 10.92 -11.21
C LYS A 127 13.00 11.39 -9.77
N ALA A 128 12.51 10.62 -8.79
CA ALA A 128 12.67 10.95 -7.40
C ALA A 128 14.11 10.71 -6.94
N GLY A 129 14.68 11.65 -6.21
CA GLY A 129 16.01 11.50 -5.61
C GLY A 129 15.98 11.00 -4.17
N ARG A 130 14.79 10.85 -3.59
CA ARG A 130 14.58 10.46 -2.19
C ARG A 130 13.39 9.54 -2.07
N ALA A 131 13.37 8.75 -0.98
CA ALA A 131 12.26 7.89 -0.60
C ALA A 131 12.02 7.97 0.91
N ASP A 132 10.76 7.92 1.32
CA ASP A 132 10.38 7.93 2.73
C ASP A 132 10.12 6.51 3.24
N VAL A 133 10.56 6.27 4.49
CA VAL A 133 10.30 5.02 5.23
C VAL A 133 9.71 5.39 6.58
N LEU A 134 8.51 4.92 6.82
CA LEU A 134 7.80 5.14 8.08
C LEU A 134 7.60 3.81 8.79
N SER A 135 7.87 3.79 10.08
CA SER A 135 7.61 2.60 10.91
C SER A 135 6.96 3.01 12.23
N ALA A 136 6.09 2.16 12.74
CA ALA A 136 5.42 2.40 14.01
C ALA A 136 5.37 1.12 14.84
N ILE A 137 5.51 1.30 16.15
CA ILE A 137 5.22 0.27 17.15
C ILE A 137 4.08 0.80 18.01
N ARG A 138 3.09 -0.03 18.24
CA ARG A 138 1.91 0.33 19.04
C ARG A 138 2.32 0.89 20.40
N GLY A 139 1.84 2.10 20.70
CA GLY A 139 2.14 2.79 21.95
C GLY A 139 3.51 3.47 22.01
N GLN A 140 4.37 3.35 20.99
CA GLN A 140 5.70 3.97 20.97
C GLN A 140 5.82 5.10 19.93
N GLY A 141 4.76 5.33 19.15
CA GLY A 141 4.75 6.38 18.11
C GLY A 141 5.32 5.94 16.78
N VAL A 142 5.68 6.92 15.95
CA VAL A 142 6.13 6.73 14.57
C VAL A 142 7.57 7.22 14.43
N VAL A 143 8.38 6.46 13.71
CA VAL A 143 9.72 6.85 13.26
C VAL A 143 9.66 7.07 11.75
N CYS A 144 10.05 8.28 11.30
CA CYS A 144 10.06 8.64 9.89
C CYS A 144 11.49 8.92 9.45
N ARG A 145 11.89 8.27 8.37
CA ARG A 145 13.22 8.38 7.76
C ARG A 145 13.06 8.73 6.29
N ARG A 146 13.89 9.61 5.81
CA ARG A 146 14.03 9.94 4.40
C ARG A 146 15.39 9.51 3.92
N VAL A 147 15.45 8.70 2.89
CA VAL A 147 16.66 8.15 2.31
C VAL A 147 16.98 8.90 1.03
N ASP A 148 18.17 9.49 0.91
CA ASP A 148 18.66 9.97 -0.38
C ASP A 148 19.12 8.77 -1.21
N LEU A 149 18.55 8.60 -2.41
CA LEU A 149 18.80 7.43 -3.24
C LEU A 149 20.17 7.43 -3.92
N ARG A 150 20.89 8.55 -3.90
CA ARG A 150 22.22 8.70 -4.54
C ARG A 150 23.34 8.23 -3.62
N ASP A 151 23.27 8.60 -2.36
CA ASP A 151 24.36 8.36 -1.38
C ASP A 151 23.93 7.51 -0.18
N GLN A 152 22.63 7.11 -0.13
CA GLN A 152 22.04 6.31 0.94
C GLN A 152 22.04 7.01 2.31
N SER A 153 22.26 8.32 2.34
CA SER A 153 22.15 9.09 3.58
C SER A 153 20.72 9.09 4.10
N ILE A 154 20.58 9.12 5.42
CA ILE A 154 19.29 9.03 6.11
C ILE A 154 19.08 10.32 6.92
N GLU A 155 17.95 10.96 6.67
CA GLU A 155 17.42 12.07 7.45
C GLU A 155 16.21 11.59 8.26
N HIS A 156 16.17 11.92 9.57
CA HIS A 156 14.97 11.73 10.39
C HIS A 156 14.08 12.96 10.31
N PHE A 157 12.79 12.77 10.14
CA PHE A 157 11.83 13.87 10.10
C PHE A 157 10.57 13.56 10.91
N HIS A 158 9.81 14.60 11.21
CA HIS A 158 8.49 14.46 11.84
C HIS A 158 7.43 14.93 10.84
N PRO A 159 6.47 14.05 10.46
CA PRO A 159 5.40 14.45 9.58
C PRO A 159 4.55 15.52 10.25
N GLN A 160 4.22 16.56 9.50
CA GLN A 160 3.36 17.63 9.97
C GLN A 160 1.93 17.37 9.48
N THR A 161 0.99 17.33 10.40
CA THR A 161 -0.43 17.29 10.03
C THR A 161 -0.86 18.65 9.48
N SER A 162 -1.83 18.63 8.56
CA SER A 162 -2.46 19.87 8.10
C SER A 162 -3.12 20.61 9.27
N SER A 163 -2.94 21.92 9.33
CA SER A 163 -3.69 22.80 10.23
C SER A 163 -4.97 23.35 9.59
N ALA A 164 -5.34 22.89 8.38
CA ALA A 164 -6.53 23.32 7.68
C ALA A 164 -7.80 22.97 8.47
N THR A 165 -8.68 23.93 8.64
CA THR A 165 -9.99 23.78 9.29
C THR A 165 -11.15 23.79 8.29
N SER A 166 -10.84 24.00 7.01
CA SER A 166 -11.80 23.98 5.90
C SER A 166 -11.12 23.39 4.66
N ILE A 167 -11.91 23.15 3.61
CA ILE A 167 -11.41 22.74 2.29
C ILE A 167 -11.05 23.96 1.41
N ASP A 168 -11.18 25.18 1.92
CA ASP A 168 -10.88 26.40 1.18
C ASP A 168 -9.43 26.41 0.74
N HIS A 169 -9.21 26.70 -0.54
CA HIS A 169 -7.87 26.72 -1.18
C HIS A 169 -7.11 25.40 -1.09
N GLY A 170 -7.80 24.31 -0.78
CA GLY A 170 -7.26 22.96 -0.69
C GLY A 170 -7.72 22.07 -1.84
N PHE A 171 -7.50 20.78 -1.66
CA PHE A 171 -7.89 19.72 -2.59
C PHE A 171 -8.94 18.83 -1.94
N ALA A 172 -9.95 18.43 -2.71
CA ALA A 172 -10.96 17.46 -2.29
C ALA A 172 -11.15 16.41 -3.38
N SER A 173 -11.27 15.16 -2.99
CA SER A 173 -11.58 14.07 -3.92
C SER A 173 -12.50 13.03 -3.29
N VAL A 174 -13.32 12.39 -4.10
CA VAL A 174 -13.99 11.13 -3.78
C VAL A 174 -13.32 10.05 -4.61
N SER A 175 -12.65 9.11 -3.95
CA SER A 175 -11.95 8.03 -4.64
C SER A 175 -12.92 7.20 -5.45
N ASN A 176 -12.60 7.00 -6.73
CA ASN A 176 -13.38 6.19 -7.65
C ASN A 176 -12.44 5.46 -8.62
N PHE A 177 -12.17 4.19 -8.34
CA PHE A 177 -11.17 3.40 -9.08
C PHE A 177 -11.74 2.75 -10.34
N PHE A 178 -13.01 2.37 -10.32
CA PHE A 178 -13.60 1.57 -11.39
C PHE A 178 -14.74 2.30 -12.10
N PRO A 179 -14.92 2.09 -13.42
CA PRO A 179 -16.05 2.65 -14.14
C PRO A 179 -17.39 2.09 -13.62
N GLY A 180 -18.46 2.83 -13.84
CA GLY A 180 -19.83 2.44 -13.48
C GLY A 180 -20.47 3.28 -12.38
N THR A 181 -19.67 3.85 -11.47
CA THR A 181 -20.17 4.70 -10.36
C THR A 181 -19.74 6.17 -10.47
N LYS A 182 -19.05 6.55 -11.54
CA LYS A 182 -18.45 7.90 -11.69
C LYS A 182 -19.47 9.03 -11.59
N LEU A 183 -20.64 8.91 -12.21
CA LEU A 183 -21.68 9.93 -12.13
C LEU A 183 -22.15 10.11 -10.70
N LEU A 184 -22.44 9.02 -9.99
CA LEU A 184 -22.87 9.07 -8.60
C LEU A 184 -21.79 9.69 -7.69
N ALA A 185 -20.53 9.33 -7.88
CA ALA A 185 -19.41 9.90 -7.13
C ALA A 185 -19.25 11.41 -7.40
N SER A 186 -19.42 11.84 -8.65
CA SER A 186 -19.39 13.25 -9.03
C SER A 186 -20.54 14.05 -8.43
N GLU A 187 -21.77 13.52 -8.48
CA GLU A 187 -22.94 14.15 -7.85
C GLU A 187 -22.75 14.29 -6.32
N LEU A 188 -22.22 13.24 -5.68
CA LEU A 188 -21.91 13.26 -4.26
C LEU A 188 -20.84 14.32 -3.93
N MET A 189 -19.79 14.43 -4.74
CA MET A 189 -18.74 15.42 -4.58
C MET A 189 -19.30 16.85 -4.70
N GLU A 190 -20.07 17.12 -5.74
CA GLU A 190 -20.72 18.42 -5.93
C GLU A 190 -21.61 18.79 -4.74
N PHE A 191 -22.40 17.83 -4.24
CA PHE A 191 -23.24 18.03 -3.07
C PHE A 191 -22.41 18.36 -1.83
N ILE A 192 -21.32 17.61 -1.57
CA ILE A 192 -20.44 17.81 -0.41
C ILE A 192 -19.80 19.20 -0.48
N VAL A 193 -19.19 19.55 -1.60
CA VAL A 193 -18.49 20.83 -1.79
C VAL A 193 -19.48 21.99 -1.63
N ALA A 194 -20.65 21.94 -2.31
CA ALA A 194 -21.67 22.95 -2.19
C ALA A 194 -22.21 23.12 -0.76
N ARG A 195 -22.21 22.05 0.03
CA ARG A 195 -22.64 22.06 1.42
C ARG A 195 -21.61 22.67 2.36
N LEU A 196 -20.32 22.44 2.09
CA LEU A 196 -19.22 22.89 2.94
C LEU A 196 -18.84 24.36 2.71
N ILE A 197 -18.77 24.81 1.45
CA ILE A 197 -18.30 26.15 1.11
C ILE A 197 -19.37 27.06 0.49
N GLY A 198 -20.59 26.53 0.26
CA GLY A 198 -21.66 27.24 -0.40
C GLY A 198 -21.54 27.26 -1.93
N ARG A 199 -22.69 27.31 -2.62
CA ARG A 199 -22.73 27.25 -4.09
C ARG A 199 -22.08 28.44 -4.79
N ALA A 200 -22.07 29.60 -4.13
CA ALA A 200 -21.47 30.81 -4.70
C ALA A 200 -19.92 30.78 -4.68
N ASP A 201 -19.35 29.96 -3.82
CA ASP A 201 -17.89 29.94 -3.54
C ASP A 201 -17.20 28.67 -4.04
N VAL A 202 -17.84 27.90 -4.91
CA VAL A 202 -17.31 26.58 -5.39
C VAL A 202 -15.90 26.67 -6.03
N THR A 203 -15.47 27.83 -6.49
CA THR A 203 -14.13 28.05 -7.05
C THR A 203 -13.03 28.11 -5.99
N ARG A 204 -13.37 28.13 -4.72
CA ARG A 204 -12.39 28.20 -3.62
C ARG A 204 -11.79 26.84 -3.27
N ALA A 205 -12.35 25.75 -3.74
CA ALA A 205 -11.77 24.41 -3.58
C ALA A 205 -11.45 23.81 -4.95
N THR A 206 -10.33 23.11 -5.04
CA THR A 206 -10.01 22.30 -6.20
C THR A 206 -10.55 20.89 -5.99
N VAL A 207 -11.44 20.47 -6.88
CA VAL A 207 -12.01 19.13 -6.90
C VAL A 207 -11.40 18.35 -8.06
N PHE A 208 -10.92 17.16 -7.81
CA PHE A 208 -10.40 16.30 -8.85
C PHE A 208 -10.72 14.83 -8.57
N ASP A 209 -10.82 14.05 -9.63
CA ASP A 209 -10.88 12.61 -9.54
C ASP A 209 -9.46 12.09 -9.33
N ASP A 210 -9.17 11.53 -8.17
CA ASP A 210 -7.96 10.77 -7.98
C ASP A 210 -8.19 9.36 -8.49
N GLN A 211 -7.46 9.01 -9.55
CA GLN A 211 -7.42 7.65 -10.09
C GLN A 211 -6.02 7.13 -9.84
N TYR A 212 -5.96 6.06 -9.11
CA TYR A 212 -4.74 5.29 -8.94
C TYR A 212 -4.21 4.77 -10.26
#